data_76c32d758ff8377fd1e28593d209df01
#
_entry.id   76c32d758ff8377fd1e28593d209df01
#
_cell.length_a   1.000
_cell.length_b   1.000
_cell.length_c   1.000
_cell.angle_alpha   90.00
_cell.angle_beta   90.00
_cell.angle_gamma   90.00
#
_symmetry.space_group_name_H-M   'P 1'
#
loop_
_entity.id
_entity.type
_entity.pdbx_description
1 polymer ?
#
loop_
_entity_poly.entity_id
_entity_poly.type
_entity_poly.pdbx_seq_one_letter_code
_entity_poly.pdbx_strand_id
1 'polypeptide(L)'
;KAHQFRHALAAGLTVPRTLISNDPATIRDFIREVEDCIYKPLGGYIWKEDGASLKTYTAKVAVDDLPSDALLRATPGIFQEKVAKAYEVRAQFFGHSCFAIRIDSNTLEGGDLDWRLDQRSIRRCEPAQLPGAVEAACIALMTRLGIVSGGFDFIVTPEGDWQFLEVNEAGQFFFIESWCPDLPVLDAFCQFIETARADFRYSAPGKPTTLTQATVSAHAHGLISK
;
A
#
# COMPACT_ATOMS: atom_id res chain seq x y z
N LYS A 1 7.24 6.28 -7.36
CA LYS A 1 7.12 4.83 -7.66
C LYS A 1 8.32 4.30 -8.44
N ALA A 2 8.74 4.88 -9.58
CA ALA A 2 9.90 4.39 -10.34
C ALA A 2 11.16 4.22 -9.46
N HIS A 3 11.45 5.21 -8.62
CA HIS A 3 12.54 5.14 -7.66
C HIS A 3 12.37 3.99 -6.66
N GLN A 4 11.18 3.83 -6.08
CA GLN A 4 10.88 2.74 -5.15
C GLN A 4 11.06 1.36 -5.81
N PHE A 5 10.54 1.15 -7.02
CA PHE A 5 10.64 -0.13 -7.73
C PHE A 5 12.09 -0.53 -8.02
N ARG A 6 12.93 0.41 -8.47
CA ARG A 6 14.35 0.15 -8.68
C ARG A 6 15.05 -0.30 -7.40
N HIS A 7 14.77 0.37 -6.28
CA HIS A 7 15.36 0.02 -4.99
C HIS A 7 14.74 -1.25 -4.39
N ALA A 8 13.46 -1.53 -4.63
CA ALA A 8 12.79 -2.75 -4.20
C ALA A 8 13.42 -3.99 -4.86
N LEU A 9 13.60 -3.97 -6.18
CA LEU A 9 14.30 -5.04 -6.90
C LEU A 9 15.72 -5.23 -6.38
N ALA A 10 16.47 -4.15 -6.15
CA ALA A 10 17.82 -4.21 -5.60
C ALA A 10 17.87 -4.66 -4.13
N ALA A 11 16.75 -4.61 -3.40
CA ALA A 11 16.59 -5.14 -2.05
C ALA A 11 16.11 -6.60 -2.04
N GLY A 12 15.78 -7.20 -3.19
CA GLY A 12 15.31 -8.58 -3.32
C GLY A 12 13.79 -8.74 -3.28
N LEU A 13 13.01 -7.66 -3.37
CA LEU A 13 11.56 -7.74 -3.52
C LEU A 13 11.18 -8.00 -4.97
N THR A 14 10.15 -8.80 -5.19
CA THR A 14 9.54 -8.99 -6.50
C THR A 14 8.55 -7.86 -6.78
N VAL A 15 8.60 -7.30 -7.99
CA VAL A 15 7.74 -6.20 -8.45
C VAL A 15 7.02 -6.67 -9.72
N PRO A 16 5.70 -6.46 -9.87
CA PRO A 16 5.00 -6.75 -11.12
C PRO A 16 5.65 -6.04 -12.30
N ARG A 17 5.62 -6.65 -13.47
CA ARG A 17 6.14 -6.00 -14.70
C ARG A 17 5.48 -4.63 -14.85
N THR A 18 6.28 -3.59 -14.97
CA THR A 18 5.80 -2.21 -14.90
C THR A 18 6.52 -1.35 -15.94
N LEU A 19 5.74 -0.61 -16.71
CA LEU A 19 6.20 0.45 -17.60
C LEU A 19 5.72 1.80 -17.07
N ILE A 20 6.62 2.77 -16.99
CA ILE A 20 6.26 4.19 -16.73
C ILE A 20 6.66 4.97 -17.97
N SER A 21 5.69 5.40 -18.75
CA SER A 21 5.94 6.02 -20.06
C SER A 21 4.81 6.95 -20.47
N ASN A 22 5.13 7.85 -21.41
CA ASN A 22 4.19 8.63 -22.21
C ASN A 22 4.42 8.40 -23.72
N ASP A 23 5.24 7.41 -24.10
CA ASP A 23 5.41 7.06 -25.50
C ASP A 23 4.36 6.07 -25.97
N PRO A 24 3.49 6.45 -26.94
CA PRO A 24 2.35 5.63 -27.35
C PRO A 24 2.74 4.26 -27.93
N ALA A 25 3.87 4.17 -28.64
CA ALA A 25 4.30 2.91 -29.23
C ALA A 25 4.73 1.91 -28.14
N THR A 26 5.61 2.36 -27.25
CA THR A 26 6.09 1.56 -26.12
C THR A 26 4.95 1.11 -25.20
N ILE A 27 3.94 1.98 -24.98
CA ILE A 27 2.76 1.66 -24.17
C ILE A 27 1.95 0.53 -24.81
N ARG A 28 1.65 0.62 -26.12
CA ARG A 28 0.90 -0.42 -26.84
C ARG A 28 1.61 -1.76 -26.85
N ASP A 29 2.93 -1.74 -27.06
CA ASP A 29 3.73 -2.96 -27.08
C ASP A 29 3.75 -3.62 -25.70
N PHE A 30 3.92 -2.85 -24.62
CA PHE A 30 3.86 -3.36 -23.26
C PHE A 30 2.50 -3.99 -22.93
N ILE A 31 1.37 -3.33 -23.29
CA ILE A 31 0.02 -3.86 -23.05
C ILE A 31 -0.19 -5.20 -23.77
N ARG A 32 0.28 -5.33 -25.03
CA ARG A 32 0.19 -6.59 -25.77
C ARG A 32 1.03 -7.70 -25.14
N GLU A 33 2.17 -7.32 -24.58
CA GLU A 33 3.12 -8.29 -23.99
C GLU A 33 2.64 -8.86 -22.66
N VAL A 34 1.96 -8.07 -21.82
CA VAL A 34 1.49 -8.50 -20.49
C VAL A 34 0.08 -9.10 -20.51
N GLU A 35 -0.67 -8.99 -21.62
CA GLU A 35 -2.05 -9.50 -21.84
C GLU A 35 -3.12 -8.87 -20.93
N ASP A 36 -2.96 -8.90 -19.59
CA ASP A 36 -3.86 -8.24 -18.63
C ASP A 36 -3.12 -7.07 -17.98
N CYS A 37 -3.46 -5.87 -18.41
CA CYS A 37 -2.79 -4.64 -18.01
C CYS A 37 -3.70 -3.74 -17.17
N ILE A 38 -3.11 -3.09 -16.16
CA ILE A 38 -3.75 -2.03 -15.40
C ILE A 38 -3.01 -0.71 -15.58
N TYR A 39 -3.77 0.37 -15.58
CA TYR A 39 -3.28 1.73 -15.59
C TYR A 39 -3.41 2.35 -14.20
N LYS A 40 -2.36 3.06 -13.77
CA LYS A 40 -2.34 3.86 -12.55
C LYS A 40 -1.79 5.25 -12.87
N PRO A 41 -2.41 6.34 -12.42
CA PRO A 41 -1.80 7.67 -12.55
C PRO A 41 -0.55 7.77 -11.66
N LEU A 42 0.40 8.62 -12.05
CA LEU A 42 1.61 8.87 -11.24
C LEU A 42 1.29 9.51 -9.89
N GLY A 43 0.22 10.32 -9.83
CA GLY A 43 -0.30 10.93 -8.61
C GLY A 43 -1.79 10.64 -8.45
N GLY A 44 -2.27 10.58 -7.21
CA GLY A 44 -3.70 10.54 -6.93
C GLY A 44 -4.28 11.93 -7.13
N TYR A 45 -5.21 12.07 -8.07
CA TYR A 45 -5.92 13.33 -8.30
C TYR A 45 -7.34 13.24 -7.78
N ILE A 46 -7.79 14.30 -7.13
CA ILE A 46 -9.18 14.51 -6.74
C ILE A 46 -9.59 15.82 -7.42
N TRP A 47 -10.68 15.77 -8.19
CA TRP A 47 -11.25 16.97 -8.81
C TRP A 47 -12.76 16.99 -8.60
N LYS A 48 -13.38 18.14 -8.85
CA LYS A 48 -14.83 18.31 -8.80
C LYS A 48 -15.36 18.49 -10.20
N GLU A 49 -16.40 17.74 -10.54
CA GLU A 49 -17.12 17.82 -11.78
C GLU A 49 -18.62 17.72 -11.45
N ASP A 50 -19.42 18.68 -11.89
CA ASP A 50 -20.86 18.76 -11.63
C ASP A 50 -21.27 18.60 -10.15
N GLY A 51 -20.41 19.11 -9.23
CA GLY A 51 -20.63 19.01 -7.78
C GLY A 51 -20.23 17.67 -7.17
N ALA A 52 -19.86 16.67 -7.96
CA ALA A 52 -19.32 15.39 -7.50
C ALA A 52 -17.80 15.47 -7.33
N SER A 53 -17.29 14.82 -6.28
CA SER A 53 -15.85 14.67 -6.07
C SER A 53 -15.38 13.38 -6.74
N LEU A 54 -14.59 13.50 -7.79
CA LEU A 54 -14.01 12.39 -8.54
C LEU A 54 -12.57 12.15 -8.09
N LYS A 55 -12.18 10.88 -8.06
CA LYS A 55 -10.83 10.44 -7.67
C LYS A 55 -10.31 9.41 -8.67
N THR A 56 -9.04 9.49 -8.99
CA THR A 56 -8.39 8.50 -9.83
C THR A 56 -8.11 7.21 -9.06
N TYR A 57 -8.45 6.09 -9.68
CA TYR A 57 -8.18 4.73 -9.18
C TYR A 57 -7.41 3.91 -10.22
N THR A 58 -6.98 2.72 -9.83
CA THR A 58 -6.48 1.71 -10.74
C THR A 58 -7.60 1.27 -11.68
N ALA A 59 -7.31 1.20 -12.98
CA ALA A 59 -8.25 0.75 -13.99
C ALA A 59 -7.60 -0.31 -14.90
N LYS A 60 -8.39 -1.28 -15.37
CA LYS A 60 -7.96 -2.12 -16.48
C LYS A 60 -7.80 -1.29 -17.74
N VAL A 61 -6.85 -1.65 -18.59
CA VAL A 61 -6.61 -0.97 -19.86
C VAL A 61 -6.22 -1.98 -20.93
N ALA A 62 -6.89 -1.92 -22.08
CA ALA A 62 -6.51 -2.60 -23.31
C ALA A 62 -6.01 -1.57 -24.33
N VAL A 63 -5.41 -2.06 -25.42
CA VAL A 63 -4.89 -1.16 -26.48
C VAL A 63 -6.01 -0.27 -27.06
N ASP A 64 -7.23 -0.81 -27.18
CA ASP A 64 -8.38 -0.11 -27.76
C ASP A 64 -8.99 0.93 -26.81
N ASP A 65 -8.69 0.86 -25.50
CA ASP A 65 -9.12 1.84 -24.50
C ASP A 65 -8.21 3.07 -24.44
N LEU A 66 -7.06 3.03 -25.11
CA LEU A 66 -6.10 4.12 -25.03
C LEU A 66 -6.62 5.38 -25.71
N PRO A 67 -6.39 6.56 -25.09
CA PRO A 67 -6.70 7.83 -25.72
C PRO A 67 -5.79 8.11 -26.91
N SER A 68 -6.01 9.25 -27.59
CA SER A 68 -5.15 9.66 -28.70
C SER A 68 -3.68 9.76 -28.31
N ASP A 69 -2.79 9.56 -29.27
CA ASP A 69 -1.34 9.68 -29.08
C ASP A 69 -0.92 11.04 -28.49
N ALA A 70 -1.63 12.10 -28.85
CA ALA A 70 -1.36 13.43 -28.32
C ALA A 70 -1.64 13.50 -26.81
N LEU A 71 -2.70 12.86 -26.35
CA LEU A 71 -3.04 12.79 -24.91
C LEU A 71 -2.06 11.88 -24.16
N LEU A 72 -1.67 10.75 -24.73
CA LEU A 72 -0.65 9.88 -24.10
C LEU A 72 0.68 10.61 -23.92
N ARG A 73 1.12 11.39 -24.91
CA ARG A 73 2.36 12.20 -24.80
C ARG A 73 2.28 13.34 -23.79
N ALA A 74 1.09 13.78 -23.42
CA ALA A 74 0.92 14.93 -22.53
C ALA A 74 1.38 14.64 -21.08
N THR A 75 1.27 13.39 -20.62
CA THR A 75 1.68 12.99 -19.27
C THR A 75 2.04 11.52 -19.20
N PRO A 76 3.11 11.15 -18.50
CA PRO A 76 3.42 9.74 -18.29
C PRO A 76 2.40 9.08 -17.35
N GLY A 77 2.12 7.80 -17.63
CA GLY A 77 1.30 6.92 -16.80
C GLY A 77 2.07 5.69 -16.35
N ILE A 78 1.54 4.97 -15.40
CA ILE A 78 2.05 3.68 -14.94
C ILE A 78 1.16 2.60 -15.56
N PHE A 79 1.76 1.78 -16.41
CA PHE A 79 1.16 0.58 -16.99
C PHE A 79 1.79 -0.61 -16.30
N GLN A 80 0.97 -1.50 -15.75
CA GLN A 80 1.47 -2.60 -14.94
C GLN A 80 0.71 -3.87 -15.26
N GLU A 81 1.42 -4.99 -15.27
CA GLU A 81 0.82 -6.33 -15.32
C GLU A 81 -0.18 -6.49 -14.17
N LYS A 82 -1.39 -6.94 -14.47
CA LYS A 82 -2.37 -7.29 -13.45
C LYS A 82 -2.02 -8.64 -12.86
N VAL A 83 -1.51 -8.64 -11.65
CA VAL A 83 -1.17 -9.86 -10.92
C VAL A 83 -2.44 -10.50 -10.36
N ALA A 84 -2.60 -11.81 -10.59
CA ALA A 84 -3.62 -12.59 -9.90
C ALA A 84 -3.35 -12.57 -8.40
N LYS A 85 -4.38 -12.28 -7.59
CA LYS A 85 -4.20 -12.19 -6.14
C LYS A 85 -5.07 -13.18 -5.39
N ALA A 86 -4.49 -13.84 -4.39
CA ALA A 86 -5.23 -14.56 -3.37
C ALA A 86 -5.73 -13.57 -2.31
N TYR A 87 -4.86 -12.67 -1.87
CA TYR A 87 -5.17 -11.59 -0.92
C TYR A 87 -4.13 -10.47 -1.01
N GLU A 88 -4.39 -9.36 -0.34
CA GLU A 88 -3.44 -8.27 -0.16
C GLU A 88 -2.89 -8.24 1.27
N VAL A 89 -1.72 -7.64 1.44
CA VAL A 89 -1.13 -7.42 2.76
C VAL A 89 -0.73 -5.96 2.88
N ARG A 90 -1.20 -5.32 3.96
CA ARG A 90 -0.70 -4.03 4.42
C ARG A 90 0.23 -4.26 5.60
N ALA A 91 1.50 -3.87 5.48
CA ALA A 91 2.53 -4.05 6.49
C ALA A 91 3.13 -2.70 6.90
N GLN A 92 2.89 -2.27 8.14
CA GLN A 92 3.47 -1.06 8.69
C GLN A 92 4.76 -1.39 9.41
N PHE A 93 5.82 -0.70 9.05
CA PHE A 93 7.12 -0.77 9.74
C PHE A 93 7.37 0.47 10.59
N PHE A 94 7.88 0.24 11.79
CA PHE A 94 8.52 1.21 12.67
C PHE A 94 9.92 0.65 13.00
N GLY A 95 10.97 1.22 12.43
CA GLY A 95 12.30 0.60 12.48
C GLY A 95 12.29 -0.82 11.94
N HIS A 96 12.67 -1.78 12.78
CA HIS A 96 12.68 -3.21 12.46
C HIS A 96 11.48 -3.98 13.02
N SER A 97 10.42 -3.29 13.42
CA SER A 97 9.15 -3.92 13.85
C SER A 97 8.09 -3.79 12.78
N CYS A 98 7.43 -4.89 12.46
CA CYS A 98 6.40 -4.98 11.45
C CYS A 98 5.05 -5.34 12.08
N PHE A 99 4.01 -4.61 11.69
CA PHE A 99 2.61 -4.86 12.03
C PHE A 99 1.83 -5.01 10.73
N ALA A 100 1.42 -6.22 10.41
CA ALA A 100 0.80 -6.50 9.13
C ALA A 100 -0.58 -7.12 9.28
N ILE A 101 -1.46 -6.80 8.33
CA ILE A 101 -2.79 -7.38 8.18
C ILE A 101 -2.98 -7.93 6.78
N ARG A 102 -3.70 -9.04 6.72
CA ARG A 102 -4.24 -9.62 5.48
C ARG A 102 -5.59 -8.95 5.16
N ILE A 103 -5.79 -8.61 3.90
CA ILE A 103 -7.00 -7.99 3.37
C ILE A 103 -7.53 -8.88 2.25
N ASP A 104 -8.68 -9.53 2.46
CA ASP A 104 -9.34 -10.38 1.45
C ASP A 104 -10.18 -9.51 0.50
N SER A 105 -9.50 -8.69 -0.30
CA SER A 105 -10.12 -7.71 -1.19
C SER A 105 -10.92 -8.31 -2.34
N ASN A 106 -10.72 -9.58 -2.69
CA ASN A 106 -11.50 -10.26 -3.74
C ASN A 106 -13.00 -10.39 -3.40
N THR A 107 -13.37 -10.23 -2.13
CA THR A 107 -14.77 -10.27 -1.66
C THR A 107 -15.45 -8.90 -1.73
N LEU A 108 -14.71 -7.84 -2.10
CA LEU A 108 -15.18 -6.47 -2.16
C LEU A 108 -15.56 -6.09 -3.60
N GLU A 109 -16.58 -5.24 -3.78
CA GLU A 109 -16.95 -4.72 -5.09
C GLU A 109 -15.79 -3.87 -5.65
N GLY A 110 -15.28 -4.23 -6.84
CA GLY A 110 -14.09 -3.60 -7.44
C GLY A 110 -12.78 -3.87 -6.70
N GLY A 111 -12.81 -4.64 -5.60
CA GLY A 111 -11.64 -4.96 -4.79
C GLY A 111 -10.60 -5.82 -5.50
N ASP A 112 -10.95 -6.43 -6.64
CA ASP A 112 -10.02 -7.14 -7.52
C ASP A 112 -8.98 -6.21 -8.14
N LEU A 113 -9.27 -4.90 -8.23
CA LEU A 113 -8.37 -3.86 -8.74
C LEU A 113 -7.76 -3.02 -7.63
N ASP A 114 -8.58 -2.56 -6.67
CA ASP A 114 -8.14 -1.65 -5.61
C ASP A 114 -9.03 -1.80 -4.37
N TRP A 115 -8.52 -2.37 -3.29
CA TRP A 115 -9.27 -2.57 -2.03
C TRP A 115 -9.78 -1.26 -1.41
N ARG A 116 -9.18 -0.12 -1.78
CA ARG A 116 -9.56 1.20 -1.27
C ARG A 116 -10.90 1.70 -1.82
N LEU A 117 -11.46 1.03 -2.84
CA LEU A 117 -12.77 1.37 -3.40
C LEU A 117 -13.90 1.12 -2.41
N ASP A 118 -13.80 0.06 -1.60
CA ASP A 118 -14.83 -0.31 -0.63
C ASP A 118 -14.26 -0.61 0.77
N GLN A 119 -13.54 0.36 1.34
CA GLN A 119 -12.97 0.24 2.69
C GLN A 119 -14.04 0.02 3.79
N ARG A 120 -15.29 0.45 3.55
CA ARG A 120 -16.37 0.31 4.53
C ARG A 120 -16.86 -1.12 4.68
N SER A 121 -16.69 -1.93 3.66
CA SER A 121 -17.06 -3.34 3.64
C SER A 121 -15.98 -4.26 4.23
N ILE A 122 -14.79 -3.75 4.50
CA ILE A 122 -13.73 -4.50 5.18
C ILE A 122 -14.13 -4.70 6.63
N ARG A 123 -14.71 -5.86 6.93
CA ARG A 123 -15.23 -6.20 8.27
C ARG A 123 -14.29 -7.05 9.09
N ARG A 124 -13.34 -7.72 8.45
CA ARG A 124 -12.36 -8.60 9.10
C ARG A 124 -11.03 -8.50 8.40
N CYS A 125 -10.03 -8.09 9.15
CA CYS A 125 -8.65 -8.28 8.81
C CYS A 125 -8.02 -9.22 9.83
N GLU A 126 -7.13 -10.06 9.38
CA GLU A 126 -6.39 -10.96 10.23
C GLU A 126 -4.95 -10.47 10.33
N PRO A 127 -4.29 -10.63 11.50
CA PRO A 127 -2.86 -10.42 11.57
C PRO A 127 -2.14 -11.27 10.54
N ALA A 128 -1.17 -10.69 9.86
CA ALA A 128 -0.34 -11.39 8.89
C ALA A 128 1.12 -11.38 9.35
N GLN A 129 1.87 -12.40 8.95
CA GLN A 129 3.31 -12.44 9.13
C GLN A 129 3.99 -12.46 7.75
N LEU A 130 4.98 -11.60 7.58
CA LEU A 130 5.79 -11.61 6.38
C LEU A 130 6.79 -12.78 6.45
N PRO A 131 7.06 -13.47 5.32
CA PRO A 131 8.22 -14.36 5.24
C PRO A 131 9.49 -13.60 5.61
N GLY A 132 10.38 -14.23 6.37
CA GLY A 132 11.59 -13.56 6.86
C GLY A 132 12.45 -12.91 5.77
N ALA A 133 12.49 -13.50 4.57
CA ALA A 133 13.18 -12.91 3.42
C ALA A 133 12.50 -11.62 2.94
N VAL A 134 11.16 -11.56 2.91
CA VAL A 134 10.38 -10.37 2.53
C VAL A 134 10.55 -9.27 3.57
N GLU A 135 10.47 -9.61 4.86
CA GLU A 135 10.69 -8.66 5.95
C GLU A 135 12.10 -8.03 5.90
N ALA A 136 13.13 -8.86 5.72
CA ALA A 136 14.51 -8.39 5.56
C ALA A 136 14.67 -7.47 4.33
N ALA A 137 14.03 -7.80 3.21
CA ALA A 137 14.05 -6.99 2.01
C ALA A 137 13.32 -5.64 2.19
N CYS A 138 12.23 -5.59 2.98
CA CYS A 138 11.56 -4.34 3.36
C CYS A 138 12.49 -3.43 4.17
N ILE A 139 13.19 -3.96 5.17
CA ILE A 139 14.16 -3.20 5.97
C ILE A 139 15.31 -2.69 5.09
N ALA A 140 15.82 -3.52 4.18
CA ALA A 140 16.85 -3.12 3.22
C ALA A 140 16.33 -2.02 2.26
N LEU A 141 15.07 -2.10 1.82
CA LEU A 141 14.44 -1.06 1.00
C LEU A 141 14.32 0.26 1.78
N MET A 142 13.85 0.23 3.03
CA MET A 142 13.77 1.43 3.87
C MET A 142 15.15 2.09 4.03
N THR A 143 16.18 1.30 4.30
CA THR A 143 17.56 1.81 4.39
C THR A 143 18.01 2.48 3.09
N ARG A 144 17.72 1.88 1.92
CA ARG A 144 18.07 2.45 0.62
C ARG A 144 17.31 3.73 0.28
N LEU A 145 16.10 3.87 0.80
CA LEU A 145 15.25 5.06 0.62
C LEU A 145 15.54 6.15 1.66
N GLY A 146 16.32 5.84 2.71
CA GLY A 146 16.60 6.76 3.81
C GLY A 146 15.39 7.00 4.72
N ILE A 147 14.48 6.02 4.82
CA ILE A 147 13.29 6.10 5.68
C ILE A 147 13.40 5.10 6.84
N VAL A 148 12.76 5.43 7.95
CA VAL A 148 12.77 4.63 9.18
C VAL A 148 11.40 4.07 9.54
N SER A 149 10.38 4.47 8.79
CA SER A 149 9.00 4.00 8.91
C SER A 149 8.31 4.03 7.55
N GLY A 150 7.36 3.14 7.31
CA GLY A 150 6.59 3.11 6.08
C GLY A 150 5.56 1.99 6.06
N GLY A 151 4.47 2.23 5.34
CA GLY A 151 3.42 1.25 5.10
C GLY A 151 3.60 0.59 3.74
N PHE A 152 3.94 -0.69 3.72
CA PHE A 152 4.14 -1.50 2.53
C PHE A 152 2.83 -2.13 2.07
N ASP A 153 2.60 -2.12 0.77
CA ASP A 153 1.48 -2.80 0.14
C ASP A 153 1.99 -3.95 -0.73
N PHE A 154 1.43 -5.14 -0.51
CA PHE A 154 1.74 -6.36 -1.26
C PHE A 154 0.48 -7.02 -1.81
N ILE A 155 0.63 -7.70 -2.94
CA ILE A 155 -0.25 -8.78 -3.38
C ILE A 155 0.45 -10.11 -3.05
N VAL A 156 -0.32 -11.06 -2.52
CA VAL A 156 0.10 -12.47 -2.44
C VAL A 156 -0.69 -13.24 -3.49
N THR A 157 0.04 -13.91 -4.39
CA THR A 157 -0.57 -14.68 -5.47
C THR A 157 -1.18 -15.99 -4.96
N PRO A 158 -2.03 -16.69 -5.75
CA PRO A 158 -2.51 -18.02 -5.39
C PRO A 158 -1.40 -19.05 -5.14
N GLU A 159 -0.24 -18.87 -5.75
CA GLU A 159 0.95 -19.71 -5.58
C GLU A 159 1.75 -19.36 -4.31
N GLY A 160 1.41 -18.25 -3.65
CA GLY A 160 2.07 -17.77 -2.44
C GLY A 160 3.22 -16.79 -2.67
N ASP A 161 3.39 -16.29 -3.90
CA ASP A 161 4.42 -15.32 -4.24
C ASP A 161 4.05 -13.91 -3.77
N TRP A 162 5.01 -13.19 -3.20
CA TRP A 162 4.84 -11.84 -2.68
C TRP A 162 5.26 -10.81 -3.72
N GLN A 163 4.31 -10.00 -4.16
CA GLN A 163 4.51 -8.93 -5.15
C GLN A 163 4.42 -7.57 -4.47
N PHE A 164 5.53 -6.84 -4.44
CA PHE A 164 5.58 -5.49 -3.86
C PHE A 164 4.90 -4.47 -4.77
N LEU A 165 4.00 -3.68 -4.21
CA LEU A 165 3.28 -2.64 -4.95
C LEU A 165 3.82 -1.23 -4.67
N GLU A 166 4.01 -0.90 -3.41
CA GLU A 166 4.54 0.40 -2.98
C GLU A 166 4.92 0.41 -1.50
N VAL A 167 5.70 1.40 -1.10
CA VAL A 167 5.85 1.83 0.28
C VAL A 167 5.36 3.28 0.42
N ASN A 168 4.50 3.53 1.40
CA ASN A 168 3.97 4.83 1.76
C ASN A 168 4.73 5.35 2.99
N GLU A 169 5.58 6.35 2.81
CA GLU A 169 6.48 6.90 3.84
C GLU A 169 5.70 7.71 4.89
N ALA A 170 4.61 8.37 4.48
CA ALA A 170 3.72 9.14 5.33
C ALA A 170 2.28 8.58 5.32
N GLY A 171 2.14 7.28 5.06
CA GLY A 171 0.85 6.61 4.94
C GLY A 171 0.10 6.55 6.27
N GLN A 172 -1.22 6.59 6.20
CA GLN A 172 -2.07 6.28 7.35
C GLN A 172 -1.88 4.82 7.75
N PHE A 173 -1.85 4.55 9.04
CA PHE A 173 -1.62 3.21 9.58
C PHE A 173 -2.50 2.85 10.78
N PHE A 174 -3.12 3.82 11.47
CA PHE A 174 -3.96 3.52 12.62
C PHE A 174 -5.19 2.68 12.30
N PHE A 175 -5.63 2.65 11.04
CA PHE A 175 -6.70 1.76 10.62
C PHE A 175 -6.35 0.28 10.82
N ILE A 176 -5.06 -0.09 10.82
CA ILE A 176 -4.58 -1.45 11.08
C ILE A 176 -5.07 -1.91 12.46
N GLU A 177 -4.85 -1.11 13.51
CA GLU A 177 -5.33 -1.41 14.86
C GLU A 177 -6.86 -1.32 14.96
N SER A 178 -7.49 -0.38 14.23
CA SER A 178 -8.97 -0.29 14.19
C SER A 178 -9.62 -1.54 13.60
N TRP A 179 -9.00 -2.16 12.60
CA TRP A 179 -9.50 -3.37 11.94
C TRP A 179 -9.01 -4.66 12.61
N CYS A 180 -7.88 -4.60 13.26
CA CYS A 180 -7.24 -5.71 13.95
C CYS A 180 -6.76 -5.27 15.35
N PRO A 181 -7.66 -5.18 16.35
CA PRO A 181 -7.36 -4.62 17.68
C PRO A 181 -6.28 -5.37 18.48
N ASP A 182 -5.94 -6.58 18.06
CA ASP A 182 -4.85 -7.38 18.68
C ASP A 182 -3.45 -6.89 18.30
N LEU A 183 -3.36 -6.01 17.29
CA LEU A 183 -2.09 -5.40 16.86
C LEU A 183 -1.89 -4.06 17.56
N PRO A 184 -0.93 -3.91 18.50
CA PRO A 184 -0.74 -2.70 19.30
C PRO A 184 0.04 -1.62 18.52
N VAL A 185 -0.53 -1.14 17.42
CA VAL A 185 0.14 -0.24 16.48
C VAL A 185 0.37 1.14 17.09
N LEU A 186 -0.60 1.65 17.89
CA LEU A 186 -0.44 2.93 18.58
C LEU A 186 0.68 2.86 19.61
N ASP A 187 0.70 1.81 20.44
CA ASP A 187 1.72 1.63 21.47
C ASP A 187 3.12 1.53 20.85
N ALA A 188 3.23 0.75 19.78
CA ALA A 188 4.48 0.60 19.04
C ALA A 188 4.94 1.92 18.41
N PHE A 189 4.02 2.70 17.86
CA PHE A 189 4.32 4.02 17.31
C PHE A 189 4.82 4.99 18.39
N CYS A 190 4.18 5.02 19.57
CA CYS A 190 4.61 5.85 20.68
C CYS A 190 6.03 5.47 21.14
N GLN A 191 6.31 4.17 21.34
CA GLN A 191 7.64 3.68 21.71
C GLN A 191 8.69 4.01 20.64
N PHE A 192 8.33 3.89 19.34
CA PHE A 192 9.21 4.24 18.24
C PHE A 192 9.62 5.73 18.28
N ILE A 193 8.65 6.63 18.48
CA ILE A 193 8.91 8.08 18.58
C ILE A 193 9.77 8.40 19.80
N GLU A 194 9.45 7.81 20.96
CA GLU A 194 10.21 8.03 22.21
C GLU A 194 11.65 7.51 22.10
N THR A 195 11.83 6.37 21.44
CA THR A 195 13.14 5.74 21.29
C THR A 195 14.00 6.48 20.27
N ALA A 196 13.40 7.05 19.23
CA ALA A 196 14.06 7.79 18.13
C ALA A 196 15.20 7.00 17.45
N ARG A 197 15.05 5.68 17.29
CA ARG A 197 16.06 4.78 16.72
C ARG A 197 15.60 4.17 15.40
N ALA A 198 16.46 4.19 14.40
CA ALA A 198 16.17 3.57 13.09
C ALA A 198 16.05 2.04 13.16
N ASP A 199 16.74 1.40 14.11
CA ASP A 199 16.71 -0.04 14.35
C ASP A 199 15.74 -0.46 15.47
N PHE A 200 14.75 0.39 15.75
CA PHE A 200 13.73 0.17 16.77
C PHE A 200 13.11 -1.23 16.66
N ARG A 201 12.94 -1.87 17.81
CA ARG A 201 12.19 -3.12 17.96
C ARG A 201 11.18 -2.95 19.07
N TYR A 202 9.93 -3.20 18.72
CA TYR A 202 8.82 -3.14 19.67
C TYR A 202 8.98 -4.19 20.76
N SER A 203 8.75 -3.77 22.00
CA SER A 203 8.68 -4.65 23.16
C SER A 203 7.31 -4.49 23.80
N ALA A 204 6.49 -5.54 23.72
CA ALA A 204 5.14 -5.50 24.25
C ALA A 204 5.18 -5.28 25.79
N PRO A 205 4.59 -4.19 26.32
CA PRO A 205 4.42 -4.02 27.75
C PRO A 205 3.33 -4.97 28.27
N GLY A 206 3.26 -5.17 29.59
CA GLY A 206 2.21 -5.99 30.17
C GLY A 206 0.79 -5.52 29.86
N LYS A 207 0.63 -4.22 29.54
CA LYS A 207 -0.63 -3.61 29.12
C LYS A 207 -0.34 -2.52 28.09
N PRO A 208 -0.45 -2.81 26.79
CA PRO A 208 -0.21 -1.83 25.74
C PRO A 208 -1.31 -0.75 25.73
N THR A 209 -0.95 0.46 25.32
CA THR A 209 -1.92 1.54 25.06
C THR A 209 -2.61 1.27 23.73
N THR A 210 -3.94 1.18 23.73
CA THR A 210 -4.72 0.93 22.53
C THR A 210 -5.33 2.20 21.95
N LEU A 211 -5.57 2.21 20.65
CA LEU A 211 -6.25 3.32 19.95
C LEU A 211 -7.63 3.60 20.55
N THR A 212 -8.39 2.56 20.90
CA THR A 212 -9.70 2.70 21.56
C THR A 212 -9.58 3.42 22.89
N GLN A 213 -8.62 3.03 23.74
CA GLN A 213 -8.40 3.67 25.04
C GLN A 213 -7.97 5.14 24.89
N ALA A 214 -7.05 5.42 23.96
CA ALA A 214 -6.61 6.78 23.68
C ALA A 214 -7.76 7.68 23.20
N THR A 215 -8.62 7.15 22.29
CA THR A 215 -9.79 7.88 21.78
C THR A 215 -10.79 8.18 22.89
N VAL A 216 -11.10 7.21 23.75
CA VAL A 216 -12.02 7.42 24.91
C VAL A 216 -11.45 8.48 25.85
N SER A 217 -10.15 8.43 26.15
CA SER A 217 -9.49 9.42 26.99
C SER A 217 -9.53 10.81 26.35
N ALA A 218 -9.26 10.93 25.05
CA ALA A 218 -9.30 12.21 24.33
C ALA A 218 -10.71 12.85 24.35
N HIS A 219 -11.77 12.05 24.18
CA HIS A 219 -13.15 12.54 24.32
C HIS A 219 -13.45 13.01 25.74
N ALA A 220 -13.03 12.25 26.78
CA ALA A 220 -13.24 12.61 28.19
C ALA A 220 -12.56 13.93 28.57
N HIS A 221 -11.43 14.27 27.91
CA HIS A 221 -10.70 15.52 28.13
C HIS A 221 -11.08 16.63 27.14
N GLY A 222 -12.09 16.43 26.28
CA GLY A 222 -12.57 17.44 25.33
C GLY A 222 -11.56 17.78 24.20
N LEU A 223 -10.59 16.92 23.97
CA LEU A 223 -9.56 17.12 22.92
C LEU A 223 -10.08 16.83 21.52
N ILE A 224 -11.14 16.02 21.40
CA ILE A 224 -11.84 15.69 20.14
C ILE A 224 -13.35 15.71 20.38
N SER A 225 -14.13 16.11 19.36
CA SER A 225 -15.60 16.02 19.36
C SER A 225 -16.06 14.60 19.01
N LYS A 226 -17.32 14.31 19.39
CA LYS A 226 -17.97 13.03 19.03
C LYS A 226 -18.26 12.94 17.55
#